data_0f02b74fcd2d838fd60004d44f3d82bf
#
_entry.id   0f02b74fcd2d838fd60004d44f3d82bf
#
_cell.length_a   1.000
_cell.length_b   1.000
_cell.length_c   1.000
_cell.angle_alpha   90.00
_cell.angle_beta   90.00
_cell.angle_gamma   90.00
#
_symmetry.space_group_name_H-M   'P 1'
#
loop_
_entity.id
_entity.type
_entity.pdbx_description
1 polymer ?
#
loop_
_entity_poly.entity_id
_entity_poly.type
_entity_poly.pdbx_seq_one_letter_code
_entity_poly.pdbx_strand_id
1 'polypeptide(L)'
;MKLTITIMVVVVLIVFVIAGYVIIRYRRRPGDKSIPVQVEGNHKLEIIWTVIPIILLIIVGIPTVNSVFGLAKDYTKDPNAVQINVTAHQYWWEFEYPNLGVKTAQELLIPEGTIISVEAKTADVLHSFWIPSLAGKVDTNPGGNVNRMYFKADHTGVFLGKCAELCGPSHSLMDFKVKVVDKASFDRWVAAMKNPVALPEDQEIATVLNKQCLTCHAIGDKGVQLYPNLTGIGSRESVGGKLINTDQPEYANEGSVEENLKTWIKDPQAVKPGTLMPKVDLTDQQIDAIAKYLAGLKLDY
;
A
#
# COMPACT_ATOMS: atom_id res chain seq x y z
N MET A 1 -6.86 -1.37 -20.42
CA MET A 1 -8.03 -1.72 -19.60
C MET A 1 -9.36 -1.54 -20.33
N LYS A 2 -9.76 -0.33 -20.83
CA LYS A 2 -11.06 -0.12 -21.52
C LYS A 2 -11.26 -1.10 -22.71
N LEU A 3 -10.29 -1.25 -23.61
CA LEU A 3 -10.35 -2.18 -24.75
C LEU A 3 -10.64 -3.62 -24.31
N THR A 4 -9.90 -4.14 -23.34
CA THR A 4 -10.06 -5.52 -22.83
C THR A 4 -11.45 -5.74 -22.24
N ILE A 5 -11.91 -4.81 -21.40
CA ILE A 5 -13.26 -4.89 -20.80
C ILE A 5 -14.33 -4.87 -21.89
N THR A 6 -14.22 -3.96 -22.88
CA THR A 6 -15.19 -3.89 -23.98
C THR A 6 -15.27 -5.20 -24.77
N ILE A 7 -14.13 -5.78 -25.14
CA ILE A 7 -14.08 -7.07 -25.84
C ILE A 7 -14.72 -8.18 -24.98
N MET A 8 -14.37 -8.26 -23.70
CA MET A 8 -14.92 -9.27 -22.79
C MET A 8 -16.44 -9.14 -22.64
N VAL A 9 -16.97 -7.92 -22.49
CA VAL A 9 -18.41 -7.69 -22.39
C VAL A 9 -19.11 -8.13 -23.69
N VAL A 10 -18.59 -7.77 -24.84
CA VAL A 10 -19.16 -8.16 -26.14
C VAL A 10 -19.19 -9.68 -26.29
N VAL A 11 -18.07 -10.36 -26.00
CA VAL A 11 -17.98 -11.84 -26.09
C VAL A 11 -19.00 -12.50 -25.12
N VAL A 12 -19.06 -12.04 -23.88
CA VAL A 12 -20.01 -12.57 -22.88
C VAL A 12 -21.45 -12.40 -23.36
N LEU A 13 -21.81 -11.23 -23.85
CA LEU A 13 -23.16 -10.98 -24.39
C LEU A 13 -23.50 -11.92 -25.55
N ILE A 14 -22.58 -12.10 -26.52
CA ILE A 14 -22.77 -13.02 -27.64
C ILE A 14 -23.01 -14.45 -27.13
N VAL A 15 -22.18 -14.92 -26.20
CA VAL A 15 -22.31 -16.27 -25.63
C VAL A 15 -23.65 -16.44 -24.89
N PHE A 16 -24.05 -15.46 -24.09
CA PHE A 16 -25.35 -15.55 -23.38
C PHE A 16 -26.55 -15.52 -24.33
N VAL A 17 -26.49 -14.72 -25.39
CA VAL A 17 -27.56 -14.69 -26.42
C VAL A 17 -27.66 -16.06 -27.13
N ILE A 18 -26.52 -16.62 -27.54
CA ILE A 18 -26.51 -17.96 -28.18
C ILE A 18 -27.01 -19.03 -27.21
N ALA A 19 -26.52 -19.05 -25.98
CA ALA A 19 -26.92 -19.99 -24.95
C ALA A 19 -28.43 -19.89 -24.66
N GLY A 20 -28.95 -18.67 -24.49
CA GLY A 20 -30.38 -18.42 -24.29
C GLY A 20 -31.21 -18.91 -25.46
N TYR A 21 -30.80 -18.63 -26.69
CA TYR A 21 -31.47 -19.13 -27.89
C TYR A 21 -31.50 -20.66 -27.92
N VAL A 22 -30.36 -21.33 -27.69
CA VAL A 22 -30.28 -22.80 -27.71
C VAL A 22 -31.17 -23.42 -26.63
N ILE A 23 -31.12 -22.90 -25.41
CA ILE A 23 -31.95 -23.41 -24.29
C ILE A 23 -33.45 -23.26 -24.59
N ILE A 24 -33.87 -22.12 -25.11
CA ILE A 24 -35.28 -21.88 -25.42
C ILE A 24 -35.75 -22.71 -26.62
N ARG A 25 -34.94 -22.75 -27.67
CA ARG A 25 -35.29 -23.36 -28.97
C ARG A 25 -35.26 -24.88 -28.95
N TYR A 26 -34.25 -25.45 -28.26
CA TYR A 26 -33.96 -26.89 -28.30
C TYR A 26 -34.32 -27.64 -27.02
N ARG A 27 -34.92 -27.00 -26.02
CA ARG A 27 -35.37 -27.70 -24.81
C ARG A 27 -36.40 -28.77 -25.16
N ARG A 28 -36.30 -29.94 -24.57
CA ARG A 28 -37.29 -31.01 -24.69
C ARG A 28 -38.59 -30.58 -24.06
N ARG A 29 -39.72 -30.71 -24.80
CA ARG A 29 -41.05 -30.40 -24.31
C ARG A 29 -41.72 -31.65 -23.69
N PRO A 30 -42.59 -31.52 -22.70
CA PRO A 30 -43.36 -32.65 -22.16
C PRO A 30 -44.13 -33.38 -23.29
N GLY A 31 -43.94 -34.71 -23.38
CA GLY A 31 -44.61 -35.54 -24.41
C GLY A 31 -43.83 -35.70 -25.72
N ASP A 32 -42.77 -34.96 -25.96
CA ASP A 32 -41.93 -35.12 -27.16
C ASP A 32 -41.03 -36.35 -27.01
N LYS A 33 -41.27 -37.33 -27.87
CA LYS A 33 -40.50 -38.61 -28.01
C LYS A 33 -39.60 -38.63 -29.25
N SER A 34 -39.54 -37.53 -29.99
CA SER A 34 -38.74 -37.46 -31.22
C SER A 34 -37.26 -37.56 -30.95
N ILE A 35 -36.54 -38.23 -31.80
CA ILE A 35 -35.07 -38.23 -31.81
C ILE A 35 -34.66 -37.06 -32.70
N PRO A 36 -33.90 -36.08 -32.21
CA PRO A 36 -33.41 -34.96 -33.01
C PRO A 36 -32.56 -35.45 -34.19
N VAL A 37 -32.64 -34.76 -35.31
CA VAL A 37 -31.79 -35.02 -36.45
C VAL A 37 -30.33 -34.87 -36.00
N GLN A 38 -29.53 -35.89 -36.27
CA GLN A 38 -28.10 -35.85 -35.99
C GLN A 38 -27.41 -35.08 -37.13
N VAL A 39 -26.80 -33.97 -36.79
CA VAL A 39 -26.07 -33.11 -37.75
C VAL A 39 -24.56 -33.30 -37.51
N GLU A 40 -23.86 -33.74 -38.55
CA GLU A 40 -22.40 -33.69 -38.56
C GLU A 40 -21.95 -32.23 -38.59
N GLY A 41 -20.72 -31.94 -38.22
CA GLY A 41 -20.19 -30.60 -38.07
C GLY A 41 -20.41 -29.65 -39.26
N ASN A 42 -20.15 -28.38 -39.08
CA ASN A 42 -20.18 -27.37 -40.13
C ASN A 42 -18.80 -26.69 -40.24
N HIS A 43 -18.04 -27.10 -41.23
CA HIS A 43 -16.66 -26.66 -41.46
C HIS A 43 -16.53 -25.11 -41.55
N LYS A 44 -17.52 -24.41 -42.08
CA LYS A 44 -17.50 -22.94 -42.14
C LYS A 44 -17.63 -22.33 -40.73
N LEU A 45 -18.53 -22.87 -39.93
CA LEU A 45 -18.67 -22.42 -38.54
C LEU A 45 -17.41 -22.73 -37.70
N GLU A 46 -16.79 -23.89 -37.94
CA GLU A 46 -15.55 -24.29 -37.28
C GLU A 46 -14.44 -23.26 -37.52
N ILE A 47 -14.26 -22.84 -38.75
CA ILE A 47 -13.30 -21.82 -39.12
C ILE A 47 -13.64 -20.48 -38.46
N ILE A 48 -14.91 -20.07 -38.48
CA ILE A 48 -15.35 -18.79 -37.92
C ILE A 48 -15.07 -18.73 -36.42
N TRP A 49 -15.47 -19.73 -35.64
CA TRP A 49 -15.29 -19.70 -34.18
C TRP A 49 -13.85 -19.98 -33.76
N THR A 50 -12.98 -20.40 -34.64
CA THR A 50 -11.54 -20.51 -34.42
C THR A 50 -10.81 -19.20 -34.76
N VAL A 51 -11.08 -18.63 -35.94
CA VAL A 51 -10.37 -17.45 -36.43
C VAL A 51 -10.74 -16.18 -35.67
N ILE A 52 -12.03 -15.96 -35.36
CA ILE A 52 -12.48 -14.76 -34.65
C ILE A 52 -11.81 -14.64 -33.28
N PRO A 53 -11.81 -15.65 -32.39
CA PRO A 53 -11.08 -15.56 -31.12
C PRO A 53 -9.58 -15.31 -31.26
N ILE A 54 -8.92 -15.93 -32.28
CA ILE A 54 -7.51 -15.69 -32.52
C ILE A 54 -7.26 -14.21 -32.84
N ILE A 55 -8.08 -13.61 -33.72
CA ILE A 55 -7.96 -12.18 -34.04
C ILE A 55 -8.16 -11.32 -32.79
N LEU A 56 -9.18 -11.62 -31.98
CA LEU A 56 -9.43 -10.90 -30.72
C LEU A 56 -8.27 -11.02 -29.75
N LEU A 57 -7.65 -12.20 -29.62
CA LEU A 57 -6.45 -12.41 -28.81
C LEU A 57 -5.27 -11.59 -29.30
N ILE A 58 -5.05 -11.50 -30.64
CA ILE A 58 -4.00 -10.66 -31.18
C ILE A 58 -4.24 -9.18 -30.87
N ILE A 59 -5.48 -8.70 -31.03
CA ILE A 59 -5.86 -7.31 -30.72
C ILE A 59 -5.58 -6.95 -29.25
N VAL A 60 -5.84 -7.87 -28.31
CA VAL A 60 -5.54 -7.68 -26.89
C VAL A 60 -4.06 -7.93 -26.58
N GLY A 61 -3.45 -8.87 -27.27
CA GLY A 61 -2.07 -9.30 -27.04
C GLY A 61 -1.05 -8.19 -27.28
N ILE A 62 -1.20 -7.45 -28.39
CA ILE A 62 -0.25 -6.38 -28.74
C ILE A 62 -0.11 -5.32 -27.62
N PRO A 63 -1.20 -4.66 -27.15
CA PRO A 63 -1.07 -3.70 -26.04
C PRO A 63 -0.64 -4.35 -24.72
N THR A 64 -0.97 -5.63 -24.49
CA THR A 64 -0.52 -6.36 -23.31
C THR A 64 1.00 -6.53 -23.32
N VAL A 65 1.57 -7.00 -24.42
CA VAL A 65 3.03 -7.17 -24.58
C VAL A 65 3.74 -5.82 -24.42
N ASN A 66 3.24 -4.76 -25.06
CA ASN A 66 3.80 -3.41 -24.90
C ASN A 66 3.77 -2.93 -23.45
N SER A 67 2.69 -3.21 -22.71
CA SER A 67 2.58 -2.86 -21.29
C SER A 67 3.58 -3.63 -20.43
N VAL A 68 3.77 -4.93 -20.70
CA VAL A 68 4.76 -5.76 -19.98
C VAL A 68 6.17 -5.20 -20.14
N PHE A 69 6.58 -4.89 -21.37
CA PHE A 69 7.89 -4.26 -21.58
C PHE A 69 8.01 -2.87 -20.99
N GLY A 70 6.93 -2.09 -20.98
CA GLY A 70 6.89 -0.78 -20.32
C GLY A 70 7.09 -0.89 -18.81
N LEU A 71 6.44 -1.86 -18.15
CA LEU A 71 6.58 -2.12 -16.72
C LEU A 71 7.91 -2.75 -16.33
N ALA A 72 8.58 -3.44 -17.25
CA ALA A 72 9.89 -4.05 -17.04
C ALA A 72 11.06 -3.06 -17.16
N LYS A 73 10.80 -1.80 -17.55
CA LYS A 73 11.85 -0.79 -17.66
C LYS A 73 12.45 -0.49 -16.30
N ASP A 74 13.78 -0.59 -16.20
CA ASP A 74 14.53 -0.34 -14.97
C ASP A 74 14.77 1.17 -14.78
N TYR A 75 14.35 1.69 -13.61
CA TYR A 75 14.52 3.08 -13.21
C TYR A 75 15.43 3.24 -11.97
N THR A 76 16.16 2.20 -11.57
CA THR A 76 17.03 2.25 -10.38
C THR A 76 18.14 3.29 -10.49
N LYS A 77 18.57 3.61 -11.71
CA LYS A 77 19.61 4.61 -12.00
C LYS A 77 19.09 5.88 -12.66
N ASP A 78 17.78 6.03 -12.76
CA ASP A 78 17.18 7.24 -13.35
C ASP A 78 17.30 8.40 -12.34
N PRO A 79 18.03 9.48 -12.66
CA PRO A 79 18.20 10.61 -11.75
C PRO A 79 16.91 11.41 -11.53
N ASN A 80 15.90 11.23 -12.40
CA ASN A 80 14.60 11.89 -12.28
C ASN A 80 13.59 11.03 -11.47
N ALA A 81 13.94 9.79 -11.13
CA ALA A 81 13.10 8.95 -10.29
C ALA A 81 13.43 9.15 -8.82
N VAL A 82 12.39 9.16 -7.98
CA VAL A 82 12.56 9.11 -6.53
C VAL A 82 12.86 7.66 -6.13
N GLN A 83 14.07 7.44 -5.60
CA GLN A 83 14.50 6.12 -5.14
C GLN A 83 14.00 5.91 -3.70
N ILE A 84 13.37 4.77 -3.44
CA ILE A 84 12.82 4.41 -2.14
C ILE A 84 13.16 2.96 -1.81
N ASN A 85 13.83 2.76 -0.68
CA ASN A 85 14.01 1.45 -0.07
C ASN A 85 12.84 1.19 0.86
N VAL A 86 12.09 0.13 0.59
CA VAL A 86 10.99 -0.35 1.43
C VAL A 86 11.45 -1.57 2.19
N THR A 87 11.46 -1.48 3.52
CA THR A 87 11.74 -2.63 4.38
C THR A 87 10.49 -3.01 5.17
N ALA A 88 10.03 -4.24 4.99
CA ALA A 88 8.91 -4.80 5.76
C ALA A 88 9.42 -5.36 7.09
N HIS A 89 8.63 -5.16 8.14
CA HIS A 89 8.84 -5.72 9.48
C HIS A 89 7.49 -6.24 10.02
N GLN A 90 7.49 -7.13 10.96
CA GLN A 90 6.30 -7.54 11.72
C GLN A 90 5.96 -6.47 12.79
N TYR A 91 4.97 -5.55 12.63
CA TYR A 91 3.99 -5.44 11.54
C TYR A 91 3.95 -3.98 11.08
N TRP A 92 5.02 -3.48 10.47
CA TRP A 92 5.14 -2.10 10.05
C TRP A 92 6.03 -1.98 8.81
N TRP A 93 5.95 -0.82 8.12
CA TRP A 93 6.71 -0.52 6.91
C TRP A 93 7.69 0.60 7.18
N GLU A 94 8.97 0.39 6.84
CA GLU A 94 10.00 1.38 6.81
C GLU A 94 10.19 1.88 5.38
N PHE A 95 10.29 3.21 5.24
CA PHE A 95 10.55 3.88 3.97
C PHE A 95 11.81 4.73 4.11
N GLU A 96 12.82 4.41 3.33
CA GLU A 96 14.07 5.16 3.26
C GLU A 96 14.23 5.77 1.88
N TYR A 97 14.56 7.05 1.82
CA TYR A 97 14.86 7.80 0.59
C TYR A 97 16.38 8.02 0.54
N PRO A 98 17.17 7.07 -0.01
CA PRO A 98 18.62 7.05 0.14
C PRO A 98 19.28 8.31 -0.44
N ASN A 99 18.80 8.78 -1.60
CA ASN A 99 19.34 9.98 -2.25
C ASN A 99 18.96 11.28 -1.54
N LEU A 100 17.95 11.24 -0.67
CA LEU A 100 17.46 12.40 0.06
C LEU A 100 17.87 12.40 1.54
N GLY A 101 18.43 11.28 2.05
CA GLY A 101 18.81 11.13 3.44
C GLY A 101 17.64 11.24 4.42
N VAL A 102 16.46 10.77 4.01
CA VAL A 102 15.22 10.77 4.83
C VAL A 102 14.78 9.35 5.08
N LYS A 103 14.34 9.07 6.31
CA LYS A 103 13.74 7.80 6.69
C LYS A 103 12.46 8.04 7.49
N THR A 104 11.38 7.35 7.11
CA THR A 104 10.08 7.43 7.77
C THR A 104 9.45 6.04 7.91
N ALA A 105 8.28 5.95 8.51
CA ALA A 105 7.57 4.71 8.70
C ALA A 105 6.05 4.90 8.58
N GLN A 106 5.34 3.86 8.08
CA GLN A 106 3.88 3.76 8.00
C GLN A 106 3.20 4.78 7.07
N GLU A 107 3.90 5.83 6.68
CA GLU A 107 3.43 6.79 5.69
C GLU A 107 4.51 7.04 4.64
N LEU A 108 4.19 6.72 3.38
CA LEU A 108 5.02 6.94 2.21
C LEU A 108 4.59 8.23 1.53
N LEU A 109 5.42 9.27 1.56
CA LEU A 109 5.14 10.53 0.89
C LEU A 109 5.87 10.57 -0.46
N ILE A 110 5.15 10.84 -1.55
CA ILE A 110 5.71 10.86 -2.90
C ILE A 110 5.20 12.06 -3.71
N PRO A 111 6.01 12.58 -4.64
CA PRO A 111 5.59 13.65 -5.53
C PRO A 111 4.71 13.14 -6.68
N GLU A 112 3.67 13.91 -7.02
CA GLU A 112 2.83 13.68 -8.19
C GLU A 112 3.66 13.72 -9.49
N GLY A 113 3.27 12.91 -10.47
CA GLY A 113 3.84 12.93 -11.81
C GLY A 113 5.27 12.41 -11.95
N THR A 114 5.90 12.00 -10.84
CA THR A 114 7.30 11.52 -10.82
C THR A 114 7.34 10.01 -10.77
N ILE A 115 8.32 9.40 -11.44
CA ILE A 115 8.57 7.96 -11.33
C ILE A 115 9.09 7.64 -9.93
N ILE A 116 8.48 6.68 -9.30
CA ILE A 116 8.91 6.11 -8.02
C ILE A 116 9.56 4.76 -8.31
N SER A 117 10.82 4.63 -7.90
CA SER A 117 11.61 3.41 -8.00
C SER A 117 11.72 2.79 -6.62
N VAL A 118 11.07 1.65 -6.42
CA VAL A 118 11.03 0.94 -5.14
C VAL A 118 11.96 -0.27 -5.18
N GLU A 119 12.85 -0.37 -4.20
CA GLU A 119 13.53 -1.59 -3.80
C GLU A 119 12.87 -2.14 -2.54
N ALA A 120 12.26 -3.32 -2.62
CA ALA A 120 11.47 -3.94 -1.57
C ALA A 120 12.19 -5.15 -0.97
N LYS A 121 12.36 -5.15 0.34
CA LYS A 121 13.00 -6.22 1.14
C LYS A 121 12.26 -6.41 2.47
N THR A 122 12.59 -7.44 3.20
CA THR A 122 12.11 -7.67 4.56
C THR A 122 13.27 -7.82 5.55
N ALA A 123 13.00 -7.46 6.80
CA ALA A 123 13.89 -7.69 7.94
C ALA A 123 13.60 -9.02 8.67
N ASP A 124 12.46 -9.66 8.39
CA ASP A 124 12.02 -10.85 9.14
C ASP A 124 11.36 -11.90 8.23
N VAL A 125 10.06 -11.97 8.16
CA VAL A 125 9.31 -12.94 7.37
C VAL A 125 8.92 -12.40 5.99
N LEU A 126 8.29 -13.24 5.16
CA LEU A 126 7.71 -12.83 3.90
C LEU A 126 6.55 -11.85 4.13
N HIS A 127 6.55 -10.74 3.38
CA HIS A 127 5.44 -9.80 3.24
C HIS A 127 5.25 -9.48 1.76
N SER A 128 4.20 -8.72 1.42
CA SER A 128 4.01 -8.21 0.06
C SER A 128 3.57 -6.75 0.10
N PHE A 129 4.36 -5.89 -0.51
CA PHE A 129 4.10 -4.46 -0.61
C PHE A 129 3.09 -4.18 -1.71
N TRP A 130 1.95 -3.59 -1.38
CA TRP A 130 0.87 -3.35 -2.31
C TRP A 130 0.15 -2.02 -2.09
N ILE A 131 -0.01 -1.27 -3.18
CA ILE A 131 -0.79 -0.02 -3.22
C ILE A 131 -1.86 -0.20 -4.29
N PRO A 132 -3.04 -0.76 -3.96
CA PRO A 132 -4.04 -1.21 -4.93
C PRO A 132 -4.42 -0.19 -6.00
N SER A 133 -4.50 1.10 -5.62
CA SER A 133 -4.92 2.18 -6.51
C SER A 133 -3.81 2.77 -7.37
N LEU A 134 -2.52 2.50 -7.08
CA LEU A 134 -1.38 3.11 -7.76
C LEU A 134 -0.52 2.11 -8.51
N ALA A 135 -0.36 0.90 -7.98
CA ALA A 135 0.60 -0.06 -8.51
C ALA A 135 0.16 -1.52 -8.28
N GLY A 136 0.85 -2.45 -8.92
CA GLY A 136 0.80 -3.86 -8.59
C GLY A 136 1.37 -4.16 -7.20
N LYS A 137 1.47 -5.42 -6.84
CA LYS A 137 2.14 -5.86 -5.61
C LYS A 137 3.52 -6.45 -5.91
N VAL A 138 4.41 -6.37 -4.93
CA VAL A 138 5.74 -6.98 -4.97
C VAL A 138 6.07 -7.60 -3.61
N ASP A 139 6.56 -8.84 -3.64
CA ASP A 139 6.90 -9.56 -2.43
C ASP A 139 8.23 -9.06 -1.85
N THR A 140 8.33 -9.06 -0.51
CA THR A 140 9.55 -8.74 0.23
C THR A 140 10.10 -10.03 0.82
N ASN A 141 10.93 -10.70 0.03
CA ASN A 141 11.42 -12.04 0.36
C ASN A 141 12.54 -12.00 1.41
N PRO A 142 12.54 -12.92 2.39
CA PRO A 142 13.66 -13.08 3.30
C PRO A 142 14.91 -13.59 2.58
N GLY A 143 16.07 -13.60 3.29
CA GLY A 143 17.33 -14.11 2.75
C GLY A 143 18.09 -13.12 1.88
N GLY A 144 17.84 -11.81 2.02
CA GLY A 144 18.58 -10.75 1.33
C GLY A 144 18.15 -10.48 -0.11
N ASN A 145 17.10 -11.12 -0.60
CA ASN A 145 16.54 -10.86 -1.91
C ASN A 145 15.86 -9.48 -1.94
N VAL A 146 16.15 -8.70 -2.97
CA VAL A 146 15.55 -7.39 -3.21
C VAL A 146 14.71 -7.46 -4.48
N ASN A 147 13.41 -7.25 -4.35
CA ASN A 147 12.51 -7.11 -5.48
C ASN A 147 12.32 -5.64 -5.83
N ARG A 148 11.97 -5.37 -7.09
CA ARG A 148 11.82 -4.01 -7.60
C ARG A 148 10.45 -3.80 -8.20
N MET A 149 9.92 -2.60 -8.02
CA MET A 149 8.75 -2.13 -8.75
C MET A 149 8.87 -0.64 -9.05
N TYR A 150 8.20 -0.24 -10.12
CA TYR A 150 8.19 1.14 -10.59
C TYR A 150 6.76 1.58 -10.83
N PHE A 151 6.43 2.78 -10.39
CA PHE A 151 5.11 3.34 -10.62
C PHE A 151 5.15 4.88 -10.61
N LYS A 152 4.06 5.48 -11.01
CA LYS A 152 3.87 6.93 -11.01
C LYS A 152 2.43 7.23 -10.57
N ALA A 153 2.28 8.17 -9.65
CA ALA A 153 0.97 8.67 -9.26
C ALA A 153 0.63 9.89 -10.12
N ASP A 154 -0.52 9.87 -10.78
CA ASP A 154 -0.93 10.91 -11.73
C ASP A 154 -1.77 12.03 -11.08
N HIS A 155 -2.10 11.92 -9.79
CA HIS A 155 -2.83 12.94 -9.03
C HIS A 155 -2.51 12.87 -7.54
N THR A 156 -2.63 14.02 -6.88
CA THR A 156 -2.48 14.14 -5.43
C THR A 156 -3.61 13.42 -4.69
N GLY A 157 -3.36 13.03 -3.44
CA GLY A 157 -4.35 12.36 -2.59
C GLY A 157 -3.70 11.41 -1.58
N VAL A 158 -4.54 10.80 -0.76
CA VAL A 158 -4.14 9.77 0.20
C VAL A 158 -4.64 8.41 -0.27
N PHE A 159 -3.74 7.46 -0.41
CA PHE A 159 -4.03 6.11 -0.90
C PHE A 159 -3.69 5.08 0.17
N LEU A 160 -4.47 4.00 0.20
CA LEU A 160 -4.24 2.90 1.11
C LEU A 160 -3.17 1.95 0.55
N GLY A 161 -2.20 1.62 1.39
CA GLY A 161 -1.25 0.53 1.16
C GLY A 161 -1.50 -0.61 2.15
N LYS A 162 -1.24 -1.84 1.73
CA LYS A 162 -1.49 -3.05 2.50
C LYS A 162 -0.36 -4.05 2.40
N CYS A 163 -0.19 -4.85 3.44
CA CYS A 163 0.50 -6.13 3.32
C CYS A 163 -0.41 -7.13 2.60
N ALA A 164 0.07 -7.74 1.53
CA ALA A 164 -0.70 -8.67 0.70
C ALA A 164 -0.18 -10.12 0.78
N GLU A 165 0.65 -10.44 1.81
CA GLU A 165 1.12 -11.80 2.09
C GLU A 165 1.03 -12.09 3.58
N LEU A 166 0.50 -13.26 3.95
CA LEU A 166 0.28 -13.63 5.35
C LEU A 166 1.60 -13.66 6.13
N CYS A 167 1.76 -12.74 7.07
CA CYS A 167 3.00 -12.53 7.81
C CYS A 167 2.88 -12.75 9.33
N GLY A 168 1.72 -13.19 9.81
CA GLY A 168 1.49 -13.51 11.24
C GLY A 168 0.23 -12.85 11.82
N PRO A 169 0.07 -12.84 13.16
CA PRO A 169 -1.17 -12.45 13.86
C PRO A 169 -1.74 -11.09 13.44
N SER A 170 -0.90 -10.09 13.25
CA SER A 170 -1.33 -8.73 12.86
C SER A 170 -1.17 -8.41 11.38
N HIS A 171 -1.14 -9.44 10.52
CA HIS A 171 -1.10 -9.24 9.07
C HIS A 171 -2.19 -8.30 8.56
N SER A 172 -3.43 -8.48 8.97
CA SER A 172 -4.56 -7.64 8.56
C SER A 172 -4.51 -6.20 9.11
N LEU A 173 -3.64 -5.94 10.09
CA LEU A 173 -3.43 -4.64 10.72
C LEU A 173 -2.14 -3.95 10.23
N MET A 174 -1.46 -4.54 9.24
CA MET A 174 -0.21 -4.03 8.68
C MET A 174 -0.48 -3.13 7.45
N ASP A 175 -1.38 -2.17 7.63
CA ASP A 175 -1.69 -1.15 6.63
C ASP A 175 -0.68 0.00 6.70
N PHE A 176 -0.56 0.74 5.60
CA PHE A 176 0.18 2.00 5.53
C PHE A 176 -0.55 2.99 4.63
N LYS A 177 -0.15 4.26 4.69
CA LYS A 177 -0.71 5.29 3.80
C LYS A 177 0.33 5.75 2.79
N VAL A 178 -0.14 6.07 1.58
CA VAL A 178 0.68 6.73 0.55
C VAL A 178 0.08 8.10 0.30
N LYS A 179 0.84 9.13 0.62
CA LYS A 179 0.44 10.52 0.45
C LYS A 179 1.12 11.08 -0.80
N VAL A 180 0.35 11.36 -1.80
CA VAL A 180 0.81 11.97 -3.04
C VAL A 180 0.58 13.47 -2.97
N VAL A 181 1.64 14.25 -3.08
CA VAL A 181 1.61 15.71 -3.00
C VAL A 181 2.27 16.34 -4.23
N ASP A 182 2.07 17.62 -4.44
CA ASP A 182 2.82 18.35 -5.46
C ASP A 182 4.34 18.36 -5.14
N LYS A 183 5.15 18.60 -6.16
CA LYS A 183 6.61 18.58 -6.02
C LYS A 183 7.15 19.57 -4.99
N ALA A 184 6.56 20.75 -4.88
CA ALA A 184 7.02 21.78 -3.94
C ALA A 184 6.72 21.38 -2.48
N SER A 185 5.53 20.78 -2.23
CA SER A 185 5.18 20.20 -0.93
C SER A 185 6.09 19.04 -0.57
N PHE A 186 6.40 18.17 -1.53
CA PHE A 186 7.36 17.08 -1.31
C PHE A 186 8.75 17.61 -0.89
N ASP A 187 9.25 18.64 -1.57
CA ASP A 187 10.56 19.21 -1.26
C ASP A 187 10.58 19.90 0.11
N ARG A 188 9.48 20.59 0.50
CA ARG A 188 9.32 21.13 1.86
C ARG A 188 9.30 20.03 2.91
N TRP A 189 8.57 18.94 2.66
CA TRP A 189 8.56 17.79 3.56
C TRP A 189 9.96 17.19 3.75
N VAL A 190 10.71 16.98 2.67
CA VAL A 190 12.09 16.47 2.73
C VAL A 190 12.96 17.38 3.58
N ALA A 191 12.85 18.70 3.43
CA ALA A 191 13.57 19.67 4.24
C ALA A 191 13.14 19.62 5.71
N ALA A 192 11.83 19.58 5.98
CA ALA A 192 11.28 19.54 7.32
C ALA A 192 11.69 18.27 8.09
N MET A 193 11.75 17.12 7.40
CA MET A 193 12.20 15.84 8.00
C MET A 193 13.66 15.87 8.49
N LYS A 194 14.47 16.79 8.00
CA LYS A 194 15.89 16.95 8.37
C LYS A 194 16.13 18.00 9.45
N ASN A 195 15.11 18.77 9.80
CA ASN A 195 15.25 19.81 10.81
C ASN A 195 15.46 19.18 12.19
N PRO A 196 16.33 19.78 13.01
CA PRO A 196 16.45 19.40 14.42
C PRO A 196 15.11 19.56 15.14
N VAL A 197 14.81 18.63 16.04
CA VAL A 197 13.56 18.66 16.85
C VAL A 197 13.94 18.93 18.30
N ALA A 198 13.27 19.92 18.93
CA ALA A 198 13.43 20.18 20.35
C ALA A 198 12.76 19.09 21.17
N LEU A 199 13.38 18.63 22.25
CA LEU A 199 12.75 17.76 23.25
C LEU A 199 11.73 18.55 24.08
N PRO A 200 10.84 17.87 24.84
CA PRO A 200 9.92 18.55 25.74
C PRO A 200 10.65 19.49 26.71
N GLU A 201 10.06 20.65 26.99
CA GLU A 201 10.62 21.60 27.97
C GLU A 201 10.62 21.04 29.41
N ASP A 202 9.62 20.21 29.73
CA ASP A 202 9.56 19.48 30.98
C ASP A 202 10.68 18.45 31.05
N GLN A 203 11.60 18.64 32.01
CA GLN A 203 12.79 17.83 32.22
C GLN A 203 12.49 16.39 32.61
N GLU A 204 11.41 16.17 33.36
CA GLU A 204 10.99 14.81 33.71
C GLU A 204 10.54 14.05 32.46
N ILE A 205 9.66 14.66 31.67
CA ILE A 205 9.15 14.07 30.42
C ILE A 205 10.26 13.87 29.38
N ALA A 206 11.18 14.84 29.26
CA ALA A 206 12.37 14.72 28.40
C ALA A 206 13.26 13.54 28.82
N THR A 207 13.43 13.34 30.12
CA THR A 207 14.20 12.21 30.68
C THR A 207 13.53 10.88 30.41
N VAL A 208 12.21 10.79 30.62
CA VAL A 208 11.42 9.58 30.32
C VAL A 208 11.48 9.27 28.84
N LEU A 209 11.25 10.25 27.97
CA LEU A 209 11.32 10.09 26.52
C LEU A 209 12.69 9.55 26.07
N ASN A 210 13.77 10.12 26.59
CA ASN A 210 15.13 9.68 26.27
C ASN A 210 15.39 8.22 26.71
N LYS A 211 14.95 7.84 27.91
CA LYS A 211 15.24 6.52 28.48
C LYS A 211 14.33 5.41 27.93
N GLN A 212 13.08 5.73 27.65
CA GLN A 212 12.07 4.72 27.31
C GLN A 212 11.75 4.65 25.81
N CYS A 213 11.88 5.77 25.09
CA CYS A 213 11.48 5.84 23.69
C CYS A 213 12.67 5.96 22.73
N LEU A 214 13.59 6.90 22.98
CA LEU A 214 14.70 7.20 22.07
C LEU A 214 15.82 6.17 22.09
N THR A 215 15.77 5.17 22.95
CA THR A 215 16.59 3.96 22.88
C THR A 215 16.25 3.06 21.70
N CYS A 216 15.04 3.21 21.13
CA CYS A 216 14.53 2.43 20.02
C CYS A 216 14.10 3.28 18.83
N HIS A 217 13.57 4.48 19.08
CA HIS A 217 13.04 5.40 18.08
C HIS A 217 13.96 6.61 17.87
N ALA A 218 13.86 7.23 16.70
CA ALA A 218 14.48 8.51 16.41
C ALA A 218 13.42 9.61 16.29
N ILE A 219 13.78 10.84 16.70
CA ILE A 219 13.04 12.08 16.48
C ILE A 219 14.04 13.14 16.03
N GLY A 220 13.94 13.61 14.80
CA GLY A 220 14.93 14.52 14.21
C GLY A 220 16.33 13.91 14.24
N ASP A 221 17.24 14.61 14.91
CA ASP A 221 18.64 14.22 15.11
C ASP A 221 18.90 13.39 16.37
N LYS A 222 17.87 13.05 17.13
CA LYS A 222 17.98 12.40 18.44
C LYS A 222 17.47 10.96 18.42
N GLY A 223 18.07 10.12 19.29
CA GLY A 223 17.67 8.74 19.49
C GLY A 223 18.28 7.77 18.51
N VAL A 224 17.80 6.53 18.51
CA VAL A 224 18.31 5.42 17.72
C VAL A 224 17.26 4.98 16.69
N GLN A 225 17.67 4.79 15.46
CA GLN A 225 16.76 4.47 14.36
C GLN A 225 16.67 2.96 14.10
N LEU A 226 16.32 2.20 15.14
CA LEU A 226 16.08 0.75 15.04
C LEU A 226 14.64 0.42 14.66
N TYR A 227 13.70 1.26 15.09
CA TYR A 227 12.26 1.12 14.90
C TYR A 227 11.69 2.40 14.28
N PRO A 228 10.38 2.54 14.08
CA PRO A 228 9.78 3.67 13.39
C PRO A 228 10.34 5.02 13.82
N ASN A 229 10.85 5.79 12.85
CA ASN A 229 11.20 7.19 13.07
C ASN A 229 9.92 7.98 13.37
N LEU A 230 9.91 8.71 14.49
CA LEU A 230 8.75 9.45 14.99
C LEU A 230 8.74 10.92 14.54
N THR A 231 9.74 11.36 13.76
CA THR A 231 9.75 12.72 13.19
C THR A 231 8.47 12.94 12.40
N GLY A 232 7.77 14.02 12.70
CA GLY A 232 6.52 14.37 12.02
C GLY A 232 5.33 13.44 12.29
N ILE A 233 5.38 12.66 13.38
CA ILE A 233 4.29 11.73 13.71
C ILE A 233 2.95 12.43 13.90
N GLY A 234 2.95 13.68 14.36
CA GLY A 234 1.77 14.51 14.52
C GLY A 234 1.06 14.91 13.22
N SER A 235 1.73 14.72 12.06
CA SER A 235 1.17 14.98 10.72
C SER A 235 0.75 13.71 9.98
N ARG A 236 0.95 12.52 10.58
CA ARG A 236 0.61 11.26 9.92
C ARG A 236 -0.87 10.95 9.98
N GLU A 237 -1.36 10.25 8.98
CA GLU A 237 -2.76 9.81 8.86
C GLU A 237 -3.14 8.69 9.84
N SER A 238 -2.15 8.04 10.48
CA SER A 238 -2.41 6.95 11.42
C SER A 238 -1.28 6.73 12.41
N VAL A 239 -1.64 6.21 13.59
CA VAL A 239 -0.70 5.68 14.59
C VAL A 239 -0.64 4.16 14.46
N GLY A 240 0.56 3.60 14.41
CA GLY A 240 0.78 2.16 14.25
C GLY A 240 0.25 1.55 12.95
N GLY A 241 -0.20 2.38 11.99
CA GLY A 241 -0.84 1.95 10.75
C GLY A 241 -2.29 1.45 10.95
N LYS A 242 -2.82 1.49 12.17
CA LYS A 242 -4.14 0.96 12.54
C LYS A 242 -5.09 2.03 13.07
N LEU A 243 -4.63 2.85 14.01
CA LEU A 243 -5.43 3.92 14.59
C LEU A 243 -5.37 5.11 13.64
N ILE A 244 -6.49 5.45 13.03
CA ILE A 244 -6.56 6.52 12.01
C ILE A 244 -6.78 7.85 12.71
N ASN A 245 -5.93 8.80 12.37
CA ASN A 245 -5.98 10.15 12.90
C ASN A 245 -6.93 10.96 12.01
N THR A 246 -8.16 11.13 12.42
CA THR A 246 -9.10 11.87 11.58
C THR A 246 -9.65 13.10 12.25
N ASP A 247 -9.52 14.21 11.50
CA ASP A 247 -10.55 15.23 11.45
C ASP A 247 -11.54 14.96 10.28
N GLN A 248 -11.54 13.73 9.71
CA GLN A 248 -12.33 13.39 8.53
C GLN A 248 -13.64 12.69 8.94
N PRO A 249 -14.83 13.26 8.58
CA PRO A 249 -16.13 12.75 9.05
C PRO A 249 -16.48 11.31 8.67
N GLU A 250 -15.88 10.79 7.60
CA GLU A 250 -16.15 9.42 7.11
C GLU A 250 -15.52 8.31 7.96
N TYR A 251 -14.61 8.66 8.88
CA TYR A 251 -13.95 7.74 9.81
C TYR A 251 -14.31 8.04 11.28
N ALA A 252 -15.53 8.40 11.54
CA ALA A 252 -16.06 9.00 12.79
C ALA A 252 -15.90 8.17 14.08
N ASN A 253 -15.21 7.04 14.08
CA ASN A 253 -14.96 6.20 15.26
C ASN A 253 -13.50 6.21 15.73
N GLU A 254 -12.69 7.14 15.25
CA GLU A 254 -11.26 7.15 15.48
C GLU A 254 -10.86 8.47 16.14
N GLY A 255 -9.94 8.37 17.09
CA GLY A 255 -9.58 9.50 17.95
C GLY A 255 -8.67 10.52 17.28
N SER A 256 -8.43 11.64 17.93
CA SER A 256 -7.38 12.58 17.56
C SER A 256 -6.00 11.90 17.57
N VAL A 257 -5.01 12.49 16.91
CA VAL A 257 -3.62 12.00 16.95
C VAL A 257 -3.15 11.75 18.39
N GLU A 258 -3.49 12.67 19.31
CA GLU A 258 -3.09 12.56 20.71
C GLU A 258 -3.75 11.36 21.39
N GLU A 259 -5.05 11.14 21.22
CA GLU A 259 -5.79 10.00 21.79
C GLU A 259 -5.29 8.66 21.22
N ASN A 260 -5.02 8.62 19.93
CA ASN A 260 -4.46 7.44 19.28
C ASN A 260 -3.05 7.12 19.76
N LEU A 261 -2.23 8.14 20.00
CA LEU A 261 -0.90 7.97 20.60
C LEU A 261 -1.00 7.47 22.04
N LYS A 262 -1.93 8.01 22.88
CA LYS A 262 -2.19 7.50 24.23
C LYS A 262 -2.58 6.02 24.20
N THR A 263 -3.52 5.66 23.34
CA THR A 263 -3.98 4.28 23.17
C THR A 263 -2.84 3.35 22.78
N TRP A 264 -2.02 3.76 21.81
CA TRP A 264 -0.87 2.99 21.34
C TRP A 264 0.21 2.83 22.40
N ILE A 265 0.61 3.92 23.10
CA ILE A 265 1.65 3.89 24.12
C ILE A 265 1.22 3.06 25.33
N LYS A 266 -0.06 3.15 25.73
CA LYS A 266 -0.61 2.43 26.87
C LYS A 266 -0.57 0.91 26.70
N ASP A 267 -0.92 0.39 25.51
CA ASP A 267 -0.87 -1.05 25.22
C ASP A 267 -0.77 -1.34 23.73
N PRO A 268 0.45 -1.36 23.17
CA PRO A 268 0.64 -1.67 21.74
C PRO A 268 0.14 -3.07 21.35
N GLN A 269 0.20 -4.02 22.31
CA GLN A 269 -0.20 -5.41 22.07
C GLN A 269 -1.72 -5.56 21.97
N ALA A 270 -2.49 -4.76 22.69
CA ALA A 270 -3.95 -4.73 22.57
C ALA A 270 -4.40 -4.17 21.22
N VAL A 271 -3.67 -3.18 20.68
CA VAL A 271 -3.96 -2.58 19.36
C VAL A 271 -3.51 -3.47 18.21
N LYS A 272 -2.31 -4.04 18.32
CA LYS A 272 -1.64 -4.80 17.27
C LYS A 272 -0.88 -6.00 17.85
N PRO A 273 -1.57 -7.13 18.08
CA PRO A 273 -0.99 -8.31 18.71
C PRO A 273 0.27 -8.82 18.00
N GLY A 274 1.31 -9.12 18.77
CA GLY A 274 2.59 -9.61 18.26
C GLY A 274 3.53 -8.53 17.73
N THR A 275 3.19 -7.24 17.87
CA THR A 275 4.14 -6.15 17.60
C THR A 275 5.32 -6.20 18.56
N LEU A 276 6.51 -5.77 18.10
CA LEU A 276 7.72 -5.81 18.92
C LEU A 276 7.81 -4.68 19.95
N MET A 277 6.98 -3.64 19.84
CA MET A 277 6.92 -2.59 20.84
C MET A 277 6.37 -3.15 22.16
N PRO A 278 7.15 -3.15 23.25
CA PRO A 278 6.68 -3.62 24.55
C PRO A 278 5.72 -2.61 25.17
N LYS A 279 4.92 -3.06 26.12
CA LYS A 279 4.25 -2.16 27.04
C LYS A 279 5.29 -1.48 27.91
N VAL A 280 5.26 -0.15 27.97
CA VAL A 280 6.20 0.65 28.76
C VAL A 280 5.58 0.97 30.11
N ASP A 281 6.36 0.86 31.19
CA ASP A 281 5.90 1.20 32.53
C ASP A 281 5.94 2.72 32.73
N LEU A 282 4.80 3.34 32.44
CA LEU A 282 4.57 4.78 32.52
C LEU A 282 3.27 5.07 33.27
N THR A 283 3.25 6.17 34.03
CA THR A 283 2.01 6.68 34.58
C THR A 283 1.09 7.27 33.54
N ASP A 284 -0.21 7.31 33.77
CA ASP A 284 -1.17 7.92 32.84
C ASP A 284 -0.79 9.39 32.53
N GLN A 285 -0.28 10.14 33.54
CA GLN A 285 0.20 11.51 33.34
C GLN A 285 1.41 11.60 32.38
N GLN A 286 2.36 10.68 32.50
CA GLN A 286 3.51 10.61 31.59
C GLN A 286 3.08 10.23 30.19
N ILE A 287 2.13 9.28 30.04
CA ILE A 287 1.55 8.91 28.74
C ILE A 287 0.88 10.12 28.09
N ASP A 288 0.06 10.86 28.85
CA ASP A 288 -0.62 12.06 28.36
C ASP A 288 0.37 13.13 27.88
N ALA A 289 1.41 13.41 28.66
CA ALA A 289 2.41 14.41 28.32
C ALA A 289 3.23 14.01 27.09
N ILE A 290 3.65 12.76 27.00
CA ILE A 290 4.39 12.23 25.85
C ILE A 290 3.51 12.22 24.59
N ALA A 291 2.26 11.77 24.69
CA ALA A 291 1.35 11.75 23.54
C ALA A 291 1.07 13.17 23.02
N LYS A 292 0.86 14.13 23.92
CA LYS A 292 0.70 15.55 23.57
C LYS A 292 1.92 16.12 22.88
N TYR A 293 3.12 15.83 23.38
CA TYR A 293 4.38 16.24 22.74
C TYR A 293 4.51 15.64 21.34
N LEU A 294 4.31 14.33 21.19
CA LEU A 294 4.41 13.64 19.90
C LEU A 294 3.35 14.14 18.91
N ALA A 295 2.12 14.40 19.36
CA ALA A 295 1.06 14.97 18.53
C ALA A 295 1.39 16.39 18.04
N GLY A 296 2.21 17.12 18.80
CA GLY A 296 2.75 18.42 18.44
C GLY A 296 3.88 18.39 17.40
N LEU A 297 4.48 17.22 17.14
CA LEU A 297 5.51 17.04 16.12
C LEU A 297 4.90 17.04 14.72
N LYS A 298 4.41 18.18 14.30
CA LYS A 298 3.82 18.39 12.96
C LYS A 298 4.87 18.93 12.00
N LEU A 299 4.77 18.50 10.75
CA LEU A 299 5.56 19.02 9.64
C LEU A 299 4.69 19.96 8.80
N ASP A 300 5.26 21.09 8.41
CA ASP A 300 4.62 22.02 7.49
C ASP A 300 5.16 21.75 6.06
N TYR A 301 4.27 21.29 5.15
CA TYR A 301 4.60 20.95 3.76
C TYR A 301 3.42 21.01 2.80
#